data_a058a75d23e69c7cf709f62d3f551ef9
#
_entry.id   a058a75d23e69c7cf709f62d3f551ef9
#
_cell.length_a   1.000
_cell.length_b   1.000
_cell.length_c   1.000
_cell.angle_alpha   90.00
_cell.angle_beta   90.00
_cell.angle_gamma   90.00
#
_symmetry.space_group_name_H-M   'P 1'
#
loop_
_entity.id
_entity.type
_entity.pdbx_description
1 polymer ?
#
loop_
_entity_poly.entity_id
_entity_poly.type
_entity_poly.pdbx_seq_one_letter_code
_entity_poly.pdbx_strand_id
1 'polypeptide(L)'
;MDIEFYNKLNQALHGDAGKIDRVMRFRYLNEFVKPGQILFAGSSLMEQFPIQEFIADFDLPLTIYNRGVGGFTTSEMLACMQDCVYALRPAYIFINIGT
;
A
#
# COMPACT_ATOMS: atom_id res chain seq x y z
N MET A 1 -12.95 9.87 -12.36
CA MET A 1 -12.93 9.21 -11.04
C MET A 1 -14.03 8.15 -10.98
N ASP A 2 -13.71 7.00 -10.44
CA ASP A 2 -14.67 5.91 -10.24
C ASP A 2 -15.44 6.17 -8.94
N ILE A 3 -16.67 6.63 -9.06
CA ILE A 3 -17.53 6.95 -7.92
C ILE A 3 -17.84 5.72 -7.07
N GLU A 4 -18.06 4.59 -7.72
CA GLU A 4 -18.35 3.33 -7.02
C GLU A 4 -17.17 2.90 -6.15
N PHE A 5 -15.98 2.98 -6.70
CA PHE A 5 -14.76 2.66 -5.96
C PHE A 5 -14.58 3.61 -4.78
N TYR A 6 -14.76 4.90 -5.01
CA TYR A 6 -14.65 5.90 -3.94
C TYR A 6 -15.65 5.62 -2.81
N ASN A 7 -16.88 5.30 -3.16
CA ASN A 7 -17.91 5.03 -2.16
C ASN A 7 -17.58 3.78 -1.33
N LYS A 8 -17.03 2.75 -1.96
CA LYS A 8 -16.59 1.56 -1.24
C LYS A 8 -15.46 1.87 -0.28
N LEU A 9 -14.48 2.68 -0.72
CA LEU A 9 -13.39 3.10 0.16
C LEU A 9 -13.90 3.93 1.31
N ASN A 10 -14.78 4.87 1.04
CA ASN A 10 -15.33 5.74 2.06
C ASN A 10 -16.02 4.92 3.16
N GLN A 11 -16.75 3.91 2.77
CA GLN A 11 -17.41 3.02 3.72
C GLN A 11 -16.41 2.15 4.47
N ALA A 12 -15.48 1.51 3.76
CA ALA A 12 -14.52 0.61 4.36
C ALA A 12 -13.56 1.32 5.32
N LEU A 13 -13.22 2.57 5.02
CA LEU A 13 -12.24 3.35 5.77
C LEU A 13 -12.90 4.40 6.68
N HIS A 14 -14.20 4.27 6.89
CA HIS A 14 -14.96 5.12 7.85
C HIS A 14 -14.79 6.61 7.58
N GLY A 15 -14.73 6.99 6.32
CA GLY A 15 -14.63 8.40 5.93
C GLY A 15 -13.28 9.04 6.21
N ASP A 16 -12.26 8.29 6.58
CA ASP A 16 -10.93 8.83 6.86
C ASP A 16 -10.28 9.31 5.56
N ALA A 17 -10.24 10.63 5.39
CA ALA A 17 -9.77 11.25 4.15
C ALA A 17 -8.31 10.89 3.83
N GLY A 18 -7.45 10.80 4.84
CA GLY A 18 -6.05 10.47 4.63
C GLY A 18 -5.86 9.05 4.11
N LYS A 19 -6.57 8.10 4.70
CA LYS A 19 -6.51 6.71 4.27
C LYS A 19 -7.08 6.54 2.86
N ILE A 20 -8.23 7.18 2.60
CA ILE A 20 -8.87 7.13 1.28
C ILE A 20 -7.93 7.67 0.21
N ASP A 21 -7.30 8.82 0.48
CA ASP A 21 -6.38 9.44 -0.46
C ASP A 21 -5.21 8.51 -0.81
N ARG A 22 -4.65 7.85 0.20
CA ARG A 22 -3.51 6.95 -0.01
C ARG A 22 -3.90 5.74 -0.86
N VAL A 23 -5.04 5.13 -0.59
CA VAL A 23 -5.47 3.96 -1.37
C VAL A 23 -5.83 4.35 -2.80
N MET A 24 -6.45 5.50 -3.00
CA MET A 24 -6.74 6.01 -4.34
C MET A 24 -5.44 6.26 -5.12
N ARG A 25 -4.43 6.80 -4.46
CA ARG A 25 -3.11 7.00 -5.07
C ARG A 25 -2.47 5.66 -5.43
N PHE A 26 -2.60 4.65 -4.58
CA PHE A 26 -2.06 3.32 -4.86
C PHE A 26 -2.67 2.73 -6.11
N ARG A 27 -3.98 2.89 -6.29
CA ARG A 27 -4.65 2.39 -7.49
C ARG A 27 -4.04 2.99 -8.76
N TYR A 28 -3.73 4.28 -8.72
CA TYR A 28 -3.05 4.94 -9.84
C TYR A 28 -1.62 4.41 -10.01
N LEU A 29 -0.85 4.36 -8.93
CA LEU A 29 0.55 3.91 -8.97
C LEU A 29 0.68 2.46 -9.43
N ASN A 30 -0.30 1.63 -9.10
CA ASN A 30 -0.25 0.20 -9.45
C ASN A 30 -0.30 -0.03 -10.96
N GLU A 31 -0.70 0.97 -11.75
CA GLU A 31 -0.63 0.86 -13.20
C GLU A 31 0.80 0.79 -13.73
N PHE A 32 1.77 1.20 -12.92
CA PHE A 32 3.17 1.32 -13.33
C PHE A 32 4.08 0.31 -12.64
N VAL A 33 3.56 -0.56 -11.78
CA VAL A 33 4.40 -1.50 -11.05
C VAL A 33 4.80 -2.69 -11.92
N LYS A 34 5.97 -3.23 -11.62
CA LYS A 34 6.43 -4.48 -12.23
C LYS A 34 6.00 -5.64 -11.34
N PRO A 35 5.36 -6.67 -11.88
CA PRO A 35 5.00 -7.84 -11.07
C PRO A 35 6.24 -8.61 -10.62
N GLY A 36 6.07 -9.43 -9.59
CA GLY A 36 7.14 -10.32 -9.13
C GLY A 36 8.20 -9.67 -8.28
N GLN A 37 7.93 -8.48 -7.74
CA GLN A 37 8.89 -7.76 -6.90
C GLN A 37 8.57 -7.94 -5.42
N ILE A 38 9.24 -7.17 -4.57
CA ILE A 38 9.05 -7.19 -3.13
C ILE A 38 8.04 -6.10 -2.76
N LEU A 39 7.12 -6.44 -1.89
CA LEU A 39 6.11 -5.50 -1.40
C LEU A 39 6.21 -5.35 0.12
N PHE A 40 6.24 -4.10 0.58
CA PHE A 40 6.07 -3.75 1.98
C PHE A 40 4.65 -3.23 2.15
N ALA A 41 3.89 -3.83 3.06
CA ALA A 41 2.51 -3.44 3.30
C ALA A 41 2.25 -3.38 4.80
N GLY A 42 1.18 -2.68 5.19
CA GLY A 42 0.81 -2.59 6.59
C GLY A 42 0.40 -1.19 7.00
N SER A 43 0.77 -0.80 8.22
CA SER A 43 0.34 0.47 8.79
C SER A 43 1.50 1.48 8.87
N SER A 44 1.49 2.35 9.89
CA SER A 44 2.38 3.51 9.93
C SER A 44 3.87 3.17 9.94
N LEU A 45 4.27 2.11 10.60
CA LEU A 45 5.69 1.73 10.62
C LEU A 45 6.17 1.40 9.21
N MET A 46 5.32 0.76 8.41
CA MET A 46 5.66 0.43 7.03
C MET A 46 5.57 1.67 6.13
N GLU A 47 4.52 2.47 6.29
CA GLU A 47 4.37 3.69 5.49
C GLU A 47 5.59 4.59 5.64
N GLN A 48 6.11 4.73 6.86
CA GLN A 48 7.20 5.64 7.18
C GLN A 48 8.58 5.03 6.95
N PHE A 49 8.65 3.75 6.60
CA PHE A 49 9.94 3.09 6.38
C PHE A 49 10.57 3.61 5.08
N PRO A 50 11.74 4.26 5.16
CA PRO A 50 12.32 4.93 3.99
C PRO A 50 13.08 3.95 3.09
N ILE A 51 12.39 2.92 2.59
CA ILE A 51 13.04 1.84 1.84
C ILE A 51 13.69 2.34 0.55
N GLN A 52 13.11 3.35 -0.10
CA GLN A 52 13.67 3.86 -1.35
C GLN A 52 15.01 4.55 -1.13
N GLU A 53 15.16 5.22 0.01
CA GLU A 53 16.46 5.81 0.36
C GLU A 53 17.50 4.73 0.62
N PHE A 54 17.12 3.65 1.31
CA PHE A 54 18.04 2.55 1.56
C PHE A 54 18.48 1.88 0.27
N ILE A 55 17.55 1.66 -0.66
CA ILE A 55 17.87 1.07 -1.96
C ILE A 55 18.90 1.95 -2.68
N ALA A 56 18.68 3.26 -2.70
CA ALA A 56 19.57 4.19 -3.36
C ALA A 56 20.92 4.30 -2.66
N ASP A 57 20.90 4.45 -1.32
CA ASP A 57 22.12 4.70 -0.55
C ASP A 57 23.06 3.49 -0.52
N PHE A 58 22.53 2.28 -0.57
CA PHE A 58 23.31 1.06 -0.49
C PHE A 58 23.40 0.34 -1.83
N ASP A 59 22.96 0.96 -2.92
CA ASP A 59 23.01 0.38 -4.27
C ASP A 59 22.40 -1.03 -4.31
N LEU A 60 21.25 -1.21 -3.67
CA LEU A 60 20.61 -2.52 -3.63
C LEU A 60 20.00 -2.87 -4.98
N PRO A 61 20.28 -4.05 -5.54
CA PRO A 61 19.69 -4.47 -6.81
C PRO A 61 18.29 -5.01 -6.63
N LEU A 62 17.43 -4.27 -5.94
CA LEU A 62 16.09 -4.69 -5.56
C LEU A 62 15.06 -3.65 -5.95
N THR A 63 13.88 -4.10 -6.34
CA THR A 63 12.72 -3.25 -6.49
C THR A 63 11.76 -3.58 -5.36
N ILE A 64 11.47 -2.60 -4.51
CA ILE A 64 10.59 -2.77 -3.37
C ILE A 64 9.53 -1.67 -3.41
N TYR A 65 8.27 -2.08 -3.44
CA TYR A 65 7.16 -1.14 -3.39
C TYR A 65 6.65 -1.04 -1.96
N ASN A 66 6.26 0.16 -1.55
CA ASN A 66 5.73 0.40 -0.22
C ASN A 66 4.26 0.82 -0.33
N ARG A 67 3.38 0.01 0.24
CA ARG A 67 1.94 0.27 0.29
C ARG A 67 1.44 0.33 1.73
N GLY A 68 2.26 0.83 2.63
CA GLY A 68 1.85 1.06 4.01
C GLY A 68 0.90 2.26 4.10
N VAL A 69 -0.08 2.17 5.01
CA VAL A 69 -1.04 3.24 5.27
C VAL A 69 -1.13 3.49 6.76
N GLY A 70 -0.75 4.69 7.19
CA GLY A 70 -0.80 5.06 8.59
C GLY A 70 -2.20 4.92 9.17
N GLY A 71 -2.28 4.30 10.35
CA GLY A 71 -3.54 4.08 11.03
C GLY A 71 -4.36 2.90 10.55
N PHE A 72 -3.91 2.15 9.55
CA PHE A 72 -4.65 0.96 9.09
C PHE A 72 -4.83 -0.04 10.21
N THR A 73 -6.06 -0.53 10.35
CA THR A 73 -6.34 -1.71 11.14
C THR A 73 -6.29 -2.94 10.22
N THR A 74 -6.27 -4.11 10.82
CA THR A 74 -6.30 -5.35 10.06
C THR A 74 -7.54 -5.44 9.18
N SER A 75 -8.69 -5.04 9.70
CA SER A 75 -9.95 -5.05 8.94
C SER A 75 -9.90 -4.11 7.75
N GLU A 76 -9.33 -2.92 7.94
CA GLU A 76 -9.21 -1.95 6.86
C GLU A 76 -8.27 -2.44 5.77
N MET A 77 -7.14 -3.04 6.16
CA MET A 77 -6.22 -3.61 5.19
C MET A 77 -6.88 -4.73 4.39
N LEU A 78 -7.64 -5.61 5.06
CA LEU A 78 -8.35 -6.68 4.37
C LEU A 78 -9.33 -6.14 3.32
N ALA A 79 -10.00 -5.04 3.65
CA ALA A 79 -10.93 -4.41 2.70
C ALA A 79 -10.21 -3.79 1.50
N CYS A 80 -8.93 -3.48 1.63
CA CYS A 80 -8.15 -2.81 0.59
C CYS A 80 -7.07 -3.70 -0.02
N MET A 81 -7.14 -5.01 0.15
CA MET A 81 -6.10 -5.93 -0.31
C MET A 81 -5.86 -5.85 -1.82
N GLN A 82 -6.90 -5.56 -2.61
CA GLN A 82 -6.73 -5.49 -4.06
C GLN A 82 -5.70 -4.42 -4.44
N ASP A 83 -5.82 -3.22 -3.91
CA ASP A 83 -4.95 -2.11 -4.27
C ASP A 83 -3.64 -2.08 -3.47
N CYS A 84 -3.64 -2.65 -2.27
CA CYS A 84 -2.45 -2.66 -1.43
C CYS A 84 -1.55 -3.88 -1.67
N VAL A 85 -2.09 -4.96 -2.20
CA VAL A 85 -1.33 -6.20 -2.35
C VAL A 85 -1.53 -6.85 -3.71
N TYR A 86 -2.74 -7.26 -4.02
CA TYR A 86 -2.97 -8.17 -5.16
C TYR A 86 -2.64 -7.53 -6.50
N ALA A 87 -2.94 -6.26 -6.69
CA ALA A 87 -2.69 -5.57 -7.95
C ALA A 87 -1.19 -5.51 -8.30
N LEU A 88 -0.32 -5.61 -7.30
CA LEU A 88 1.13 -5.55 -7.52
C LEU A 88 1.73 -6.90 -7.90
N ARG A 89 0.98 -7.99 -7.74
CA ARG A 89 1.46 -9.37 -8.01
C ARG A 89 2.85 -9.61 -7.44
N PRO A 90 3.05 -9.39 -6.15
CA PRO A 90 4.40 -9.48 -5.56
C PRO A 90 4.88 -10.92 -5.45
N ALA A 91 6.19 -11.11 -5.54
CA ALA A 91 6.81 -12.40 -5.23
C ALA A 91 6.99 -12.59 -3.73
N TYR A 92 7.28 -11.49 -3.01
CA TYR A 92 7.47 -11.51 -1.56
C TYR A 92 6.72 -10.36 -0.93
N ILE A 93 6.11 -10.62 0.21
CA ILE A 93 5.33 -9.62 0.95
C ILE A 93 5.84 -9.58 2.39
N PHE A 94 6.17 -8.37 2.86
CA PHE A 94 6.48 -8.13 4.26
C PHE A 94 5.39 -7.24 4.83
N ILE A 95 4.69 -7.72 5.84
CA ILE A 95 3.55 -7.01 6.42
C ILE A 95 3.87 -6.66 7.87
N ASN A 96 3.66 -5.39 8.22
CA ASN A 96 3.73 -4.92 9.59
C ASN A 96 2.46 -4.12 9.86
N ILE A 97 1.50 -4.74 10.54
CA ILE A 97 0.20 -4.15 10.81
C ILE A 97 -0.25 -4.46 12.23
N GLY A 98 -0.99 -3.53 12.81
CA GLY A 98 -1.41 -3.64 14.19
C GLY A 98 -0.44 -2.93 15.12
N THR A 99 -0.90 -2.58 16.29
CA THR A 99 -0.09 -1.87 17.28
C THR A 99 -0.35 -2.39 18.65
#